data_fb775fccae9893b9ff91aaac51e37688
#
_entry.id   fb775fccae9893b9ff91aaac51e37688
#
_cell.length_a   1.000
_cell.length_b   1.000
_cell.length_c   1.000
_cell.angle_alpha   90.00
_cell.angle_beta   90.00
_cell.angle_gamma   90.00
#
_symmetry.space_group_name_H-M   'P 1'
#
loop_
_entity.id
_entity.type
_entity.pdbx_description
1 polymer ?
#
loop_
_entity_poly.entity_id
_entity_poly.type
_entity_poly.pdbx_seq_one_letter_code
_entity_poly.pdbx_strand_id
1 'polypeptide(L)' 'MNNIETEAEVRLPVSEKYLLSIRESAEYFNIGIKKMRRLAEDNLGGFAVFSGKRYLINRTKFERFIEQSSEI' A
#
# COMPACT_ATOMS: atom_id res chain seq x y z
N MET A 1 -9.00 22.38 17.62
CA MET A 1 -8.73 21.95 17.19
C MET A 1 -8.11 21.41 16.68
N ASN A 2 -7.80 21.43 16.53
CA ASN A 2 -7.44 21.10 16.04
C ASN A 2 -6.41 20.23 15.60
N ASN A 3 -5.88 19.63 16.27
CA ASN A 3 -4.81 18.71 16.05
C ASN A 3 -5.12 17.72 14.96
N ILE A 4 -6.31 17.29 14.94
CA ILE A 4 -6.78 16.40 13.90
C ILE A 4 -6.63 17.05 12.55
N GLU A 5 -6.93 18.32 12.50
CA GLU A 5 -6.78 19.03 11.25
C GLU A 5 -5.33 19.12 10.86
N THR A 6 -4.48 19.33 11.85
CA THR A 6 -3.06 19.36 11.58
C THR A 6 -2.57 18.04 11.03
N GLU A 7 -3.03 16.95 11.64
CA GLU A 7 -2.64 15.64 11.17
C GLU A 7 -3.12 15.39 9.75
N ALA A 8 -4.33 15.85 9.46
CA ALA A 8 -4.87 15.65 8.13
C ALA A 8 -4.08 16.40 7.09
N GLU A 9 -3.45 17.48 7.49
CA GLU A 9 -2.67 18.29 6.56
C GLU A 9 -1.26 17.77 6.37
N VAL A 10 -0.81 16.94 7.28
CA VAL A 10 0.52 16.37 7.15
C VAL A 10 0.41 15.15 6.25
N ARG A 11 0.64 15.37 4.98
CA ARG A 11 0.50 14.31 4.00
C ARG A 11 1.84 14.03 3.37
N LEU A 12 2.28 12.81 3.48
CA LEU A 12 3.51 12.40 2.85
C LEU A 12 3.19 11.97 1.41
N PRO A 13 4.11 12.23 0.50
CA PRO A 13 4.01 11.63 -0.82
C PRO A 13 3.96 10.10 -0.67
N VAL A 14 3.27 9.45 -1.58
CA VAL A 14 3.15 8.00 -1.53
C VAL A 14 4.53 7.36 -1.50
N SER A 15 5.49 7.92 -2.23
CA SER A 15 6.84 7.37 -2.30
C SER A 15 7.57 7.41 -0.96
N GLU A 16 7.03 8.14 0.02
CA GLU A 16 7.66 8.24 1.34
C GLU A 16 6.83 7.54 2.42
N LYS A 17 5.71 6.95 2.07
CA LYS A 17 4.90 6.25 3.05
C LYS A 17 5.39 4.83 3.22
N TYR A 18 5.34 4.37 4.45
CA TYR A 18 5.71 2.99 4.74
C TYR A 18 4.59 2.03 4.34
N LEU A 19 3.35 2.40 4.65
CA LEU A 19 2.19 1.58 4.31
C LEU A 19 1.27 2.35 3.38
N LEU A 20 0.76 1.67 2.38
CA LEU A 20 -0.11 2.24 1.38
C LEU A 20 -1.46 1.56 1.40
N SER A 21 -2.52 2.31 1.10
CA SER A 21 -3.81 1.69 0.85
C SER A 21 -3.76 0.94 -0.48
N ILE A 22 -4.79 0.13 -0.73
CA ILE A 22 -4.88 -0.56 -2.01
C ILE A 22 -4.91 0.45 -3.16
N ARG A 23 -5.68 1.53 -3.00
CA ARG A 23 -5.79 2.52 -4.06
C ARG A 23 -4.46 3.21 -4.30
N GLU A 24 -3.77 3.60 -3.23
CA GLU A 24 -2.46 4.23 -3.39
C GLU A 24 -1.48 3.30 -4.07
N SER A 25 -1.50 2.03 -3.68
CA SER A 25 -0.61 1.04 -4.27
C SER A 25 -0.91 0.84 -5.74
N ALA A 26 -2.19 0.77 -6.09
CA ALA A 26 -2.58 0.56 -7.47
C ALA A 26 -2.04 1.68 -8.35
N GLU A 27 -2.14 2.90 -7.87
CA GLU A 27 -1.65 4.05 -8.63
C GLU A 27 -0.13 4.11 -8.66
N TYR A 28 0.49 3.91 -7.51
CA TYR A 28 1.94 4.04 -7.40
C TYR A 28 2.65 2.97 -8.22
N PHE A 29 2.14 1.75 -8.20
CA PHE A 29 2.76 0.64 -8.92
C PHE A 29 2.15 0.41 -10.28
N ASN A 30 1.14 1.20 -10.65
CA ASN A 30 0.49 1.09 -11.95
C ASN A 30 -0.10 -0.30 -12.16
N ILE A 31 -0.81 -0.78 -11.15
CA ILE A 31 -1.48 -2.08 -11.18
C ILE A 31 -2.96 -1.83 -10.94
N GLY A 32 -3.83 -2.59 -11.59
CA GLY A 32 -5.26 -2.43 -11.40
C GLY A 32 -5.67 -2.67 -9.95
N ILE A 33 -6.72 -1.97 -9.51
CA ILE A 33 -7.17 -2.06 -8.13
C ILE A 33 -7.56 -3.48 -7.75
N LYS A 34 -8.29 -4.16 -8.62
CA LYS A 34 -8.73 -5.51 -8.31
C LYS A 34 -7.56 -6.46 -8.17
N LYS A 35 -6.59 -6.32 -9.06
CA LYS A 35 -5.39 -7.15 -8.99
C LYS A 35 -4.60 -6.83 -7.74
N MET A 36 -4.49 -5.55 -7.39
CA MET A 36 -3.76 -5.14 -6.21
C MET A 36 -4.41 -5.72 -4.96
N ARG A 37 -5.74 -5.72 -4.91
CA ARG A 37 -6.44 -6.31 -3.77
C ARG A 37 -6.18 -7.81 -3.66
N ARG A 38 -6.22 -8.50 -4.78
CA ARG A 38 -5.96 -9.94 -4.78
C ARG A 38 -4.55 -10.23 -4.31
N LEU A 39 -3.58 -9.44 -4.78
CA LEU A 39 -2.21 -9.60 -4.35
C LEU A 39 -2.08 -9.43 -2.85
N ALA A 40 -2.80 -8.45 -2.29
CA ALA A 40 -2.78 -8.24 -0.86
C ALA A 40 -3.38 -9.43 -0.12
N GLU A 41 -4.51 -9.91 -0.59
CA GLU A 41 -5.17 -11.04 0.06
C GLU A 41 -4.29 -12.27 0.07
N ASP A 42 -3.54 -12.48 -1.00
CA ASP A 42 -2.72 -13.67 -1.15
C ASP A 42 -1.39 -13.55 -0.43
N ASN A 43 -1.06 -12.37 0.06
CA ASN A 43 0.26 -12.12 0.64
C ASN A 43 0.21 -11.48 2.02
N LEU A 44 -0.82 -11.81 2.78
CA LEU A 44 -0.91 -11.35 4.17
C LEU A 44 0.24 -11.96 4.95
N GLY A 45 0.90 -11.13 5.75
CA GLY A 45 2.08 -11.57 6.47
C GLY A 45 3.34 -11.39 5.66
N GLY A 46 3.21 -11.19 4.35
CA GLY A 46 4.32 -10.85 3.50
C GLY A 46 4.37 -9.33 3.33
N PHE A 47 4.05 -8.85 2.12
CA PHE A 47 4.04 -7.41 1.91
C PHE A 47 2.71 -6.76 2.29
N ALA A 48 1.72 -7.51 2.70
CA ALA A 48 0.40 -6.97 3.03
C ALA A 48 0.06 -7.23 4.48
N VAL A 49 -0.65 -6.27 5.08
CA VAL A 49 -1.19 -6.44 6.43
C VAL A 49 -2.65 -6.02 6.40
N PHE A 50 -3.43 -6.59 7.31
CA PHE A 50 -4.82 -6.21 7.44
C PHE A 50 -4.93 -5.36 8.70
N SER A 51 -5.35 -4.11 8.53
CA SER A 51 -5.42 -3.16 9.63
C SER A 51 -6.83 -2.66 9.75
N GLY A 52 -7.49 -3.00 10.86
CA GLY A 52 -8.87 -2.63 11.04
C GLY A 52 -9.73 -3.32 10.01
N LYS A 53 -10.22 -2.57 9.04
CA LYS A 53 -11.13 -3.12 8.04
C LYS A 53 -10.55 -3.07 6.64
N ARG A 54 -9.25 -2.86 6.51
CA ARG A 54 -8.68 -2.68 5.19
C ARG A 54 -7.31 -3.30 5.10
N TYR A 55 -6.93 -3.61 3.89
CA TYR A 55 -5.58 -4.08 3.59
C TYR A 55 -4.67 -2.90 3.40
N LEU A 56 -3.45 -3.05 3.88
CA LEU A 56 -2.38 -2.08 3.64
C LEU A 56 -1.20 -2.82 3.04
N ILE A 57 -0.46 -2.10 2.21
CA ILE A 57 0.68 -2.67 1.49
C ILE A 57 1.95 -2.04 2.03
N ASN A 58 2.88 -2.87 2.44
CA ASN A 58 4.21 -2.41 2.81
C ASN A 58 4.95 -2.07 1.52
N ARG A 59 5.15 -0.77 1.28
CA ARG A 59 5.66 -0.29 0.01
C ARG A 59 7.02 -0.90 -0.34
N THR A 60 7.94 -0.90 0.60
CA THR A 60 9.28 -1.39 0.30
C THR A 60 9.31 -2.88 0.06
N LYS A 61 8.49 -3.63 0.80
CA LYS A 61 8.44 -5.06 0.57
C LYS A 61 7.81 -5.40 -0.78
N PHE A 62 6.80 -4.61 -1.17
CA PHE A 62 6.18 -4.84 -2.46
C PHE A 62 7.13 -4.49 -3.60
N GLU A 63 7.96 -3.46 -3.40
CA GLU A 63 8.98 -3.13 -4.38
C GLU A 63 9.92 -4.30 -4.59
N ARG A 64 10.31 -4.95 -3.50
CA ARG A 64 11.18 -6.14 -3.62
C ARG A 64 10.46 -7.28 -4.32
N PHE A 65 9.20 -7.44 -4.01
CA PHE A 65 8.38 -8.47 -4.65
C PHE A 65 8.40 -8.28 -6.17
N ILE A 66 8.23 -7.06 -6.61
CA ILE A 66 8.23 -6.75 -8.03
C ILE A 66 9.61 -7.01 -8.64
N GLU A 67 10.65 -6.62 -7.92
CA GLU A 67 12.01 -6.80 -8.43
C GLU A 67 12.34 -8.26 -8.68
N GLN A 68 11.71 -9.14 -7.94
CA GLN A 68 11.96 -10.56 -8.05
C GLN A 68 10.97 -11.28 -8.95
N SER A 69 10.02 -10.54 -9.51
CA SER A 69 8.95 -11.13 -10.31
C SER A 69 9.16 -10.78 -11.77
N SER A 70 8.89 -11.74 -12.64
CA SER A 70 8.87 -11.45 -14.07
C SER A 70 7.45 -11.21 -14.52
N GLU A 71 6.49 -11.54 -13.67
CA GLU A 71 5.09 -11.47 -14.03
C GLU A 71 4.28 -11.38 -12.76
N ILE A 72 3.28 -10.56 -12.78
CA ILE A 72 2.41 -10.41 -11.62
C ILE A 72 0.97 -10.87 -11.93
#